data_6d5f1844712db237b1e3fa1cdb5d56fe
#
_entry.id   6d5f1844712db237b1e3fa1cdb5d56fe
#
_cell.length_a   1.000
_cell.length_b   1.000
_cell.length_c   1.000
_cell.angle_alpha   90.00
_cell.angle_beta   90.00
_cell.angle_gamma   90.00
#
_symmetry.space_group_name_H-M   'P 1'
#
loop_
_entity.id
_entity.type
_entity.pdbx_description
1 polymer ?
#
loop_
_entity_poly.entity_id
_entity_poly.type
_entity_poly.pdbx_seq_one_letter_code
_entity_poly.pdbx_strand_id
1 'polypeptide(L)'
;MATILVVEDNPDNMKLFKAVLELRQHRVVGLPGGEGLLEALRAERPDLVLLDIQLPGEDGFQLLQKLQETGEELPPVLALTAHAMSGDRERALEAGFEGYLTKPIDVGTFAQSVEQYIRRG
;
A
#
# COMPACT_ATOMS: atom_id res chain seq x y z
N MET A 1 -13.65 5.74 8.96
CA MET A 1 -13.87 5.25 7.58
C MET A 1 -12.92 5.94 6.62
N ALA A 2 -12.14 5.16 5.89
CA ALA A 2 -11.12 5.69 5.00
C ALA A 2 -11.16 4.97 3.66
N THR A 3 -10.57 5.58 2.64
CA THR A 3 -10.38 4.94 1.34
C THR A 3 -8.93 4.47 1.25
N ILE A 4 -8.75 3.18 1.01
CA ILE A 4 -7.41 2.57 0.97
C ILE A 4 -7.22 1.96 -0.41
N LEU A 5 -6.14 2.37 -1.07
CA LEU A 5 -5.76 1.84 -2.37
C LEU A 5 -4.72 0.74 -2.15
N VAL A 6 -5.00 -0.45 -2.66
CA VAL A 6 -4.12 -1.62 -2.49
C VAL A 6 -3.61 -2.07 -3.85
N VAL A 7 -2.28 -2.13 -4.00
CA VAL A 7 -1.64 -2.66 -5.20
C VAL A 7 -1.03 -4.01 -4.85
N GLU A 8 -1.65 -5.08 -5.36
CA GLU A 8 -1.29 -6.46 -5.04
C GLU A 8 -1.66 -7.35 -6.21
N ASP A 9 -0.72 -8.13 -6.73
CA ASP A 9 -0.94 -8.99 -7.89
C ASP A 9 -1.60 -10.33 -7.55
N ASN A 10 -1.46 -10.79 -6.32
CA ASN A 10 -2.02 -12.09 -5.92
C ASN A 10 -3.50 -11.92 -5.55
N PRO A 11 -4.44 -12.60 -6.28
CA PRO A 11 -5.86 -12.43 -6.01
C PRO A 11 -6.29 -12.87 -4.62
N ASP A 12 -5.66 -13.90 -4.07
CA ASP A 12 -6.00 -14.38 -2.73
C ASP A 12 -5.60 -13.37 -1.67
N ASN A 13 -4.41 -12.77 -1.81
CA ASN A 13 -3.98 -11.70 -0.91
C ASN A 13 -4.88 -10.48 -1.03
N MET A 14 -5.26 -10.11 -2.25
CA MET A 14 -6.16 -8.99 -2.47
C MET A 14 -7.50 -9.22 -1.77
N LYS A 15 -8.08 -10.43 -1.91
CA LYS A 15 -9.33 -10.78 -1.23
C LYS A 15 -9.19 -10.65 0.28
N LEU A 16 -8.09 -11.14 0.83
CA LEU A 16 -7.84 -11.08 2.27
C LEU A 16 -7.75 -9.64 2.76
N PHE A 17 -6.96 -8.83 2.08
CA PHE A 17 -6.78 -7.43 2.46
C PHE A 17 -8.11 -6.68 2.42
N LYS A 18 -8.87 -6.87 1.34
CA LYS A 18 -10.18 -6.23 1.19
C LYS A 18 -11.13 -6.66 2.30
N ALA A 19 -11.21 -7.97 2.56
CA ALA A 19 -12.13 -8.49 3.57
C ALA A 19 -11.82 -7.92 4.95
N VAL A 20 -10.55 -7.91 5.34
CA VAL A 20 -10.13 -7.43 6.66
C VAL A 20 -10.39 -5.93 6.81
N LEU A 21 -10.06 -5.15 5.78
CA LEU A 21 -10.23 -3.69 5.84
C LEU A 21 -11.70 -3.28 5.74
N GLU A 22 -12.48 -3.99 4.92
CA GLU A 22 -13.91 -3.68 4.78
C GLU A 22 -14.70 -4.03 6.04
N LEU A 23 -14.25 -5.02 6.80
CA LEU A 23 -14.85 -5.31 8.11
C LEU A 23 -14.73 -4.11 9.05
N ARG A 24 -13.71 -3.28 8.85
CA ARG A 24 -13.50 -2.06 9.63
C ARG A 24 -14.13 -0.85 8.94
N GLN A 25 -15.00 -1.09 7.98
CA GLN A 25 -15.75 -0.06 7.26
C GLN A 25 -14.90 0.87 6.39
N HIS A 26 -13.71 0.40 5.98
CA HIS A 26 -12.91 1.13 5.00
C HIS A 26 -13.33 0.75 3.60
N ARG A 27 -13.24 1.72 2.68
CA ARG A 27 -13.44 1.48 1.26
C ARG A 27 -12.12 1.07 0.66
N VAL A 28 -12.10 -0.06 -0.07
CA VAL A 28 -10.86 -0.56 -0.65
C VAL A 28 -10.95 -0.52 -2.17
N VAL A 29 -9.94 0.09 -2.79
CA VAL A 29 -9.77 0.10 -4.24
C VAL A 29 -8.55 -0.75 -4.54
N GLY A 30 -8.71 -1.82 -5.32
CA GLY A 30 -7.63 -2.75 -5.61
C GLY A 30 -7.12 -2.64 -7.02
N LEU A 31 -5.80 -2.67 -7.17
CA LEU A 31 -5.13 -2.74 -8.47
C LEU A 31 -4.20 -3.94 -8.49
N PRO A 32 -4.17 -4.70 -9.60
CA PRO A 32 -3.28 -5.87 -9.67
C PRO A 32 -1.82 -5.52 -9.95
N GLY A 33 -1.54 -4.28 -10.29
CA GLY A 33 -0.18 -3.82 -10.58
C GLY A 33 -0.12 -2.31 -10.67
N GLY A 34 0.99 -1.78 -11.13
CA GLY A 34 1.23 -0.34 -11.18
C GLY A 34 0.47 0.38 -12.28
N GLU A 35 -0.06 -0.35 -13.27
CA GLU A 35 -0.81 0.27 -14.33
C GLU A 35 -2.08 0.92 -13.76
N GLY A 36 -2.31 2.18 -14.09
CA GLY A 36 -3.46 2.92 -13.60
C GLY A 36 -3.31 3.48 -12.19
N LEU A 37 -2.15 3.30 -11.57
CA LEU A 37 -1.96 3.75 -10.18
C LEU A 37 -2.12 5.26 -10.02
N LEU A 38 -1.50 6.04 -10.89
CA LEU A 38 -1.56 7.51 -10.81
C LEU A 38 -2.99 8.00 -11.04
N GLU A 39 -3.66 7.44 -12.03
CA GLU A 39 -5.06 7.79 -12.33
C GLU A 39 -5.98 7.45 -11.15
N ALA A 40 -5.75 6.28 -10.52
CA ALA A 40 -6.53 5.88 -9.35
C ALA A 40 -6.29 6.82 -8.18
N LEU A 41 -5.05 7.24 -7.96
CA LEU A 41 -4.73 8.21 -6.90
C LEU A 41 -5.49 9.52 -7.11
N ARG A 42 -5.53 10.00 -8.33
CA ARG A 42 -6.21 11.26 -8.67
C ARG A 42 -7.72 11.15 -8.57
N ALA A 43 -8.26 10.01 -9.01
CA ALA A 43 -9.71 9.79 -9.04
C ALA A 43 -10.29 9.46 -7.67
N GLU A 44 -9.62 8.59 -6.93
CA GLU A 44 -10.14 8.07 -5.67
C GLU A 44 -9.69 8.86 -4.44
N ARG A 45 -8.60 9.58 -4.55
CA ARG A 45 -8.00 10.35 -3.45
C ARG A 45 -7.93 9.54 -2.16
N PRO A 46 -7.22 8.40 -2.19
CA PRO A 46 -7.17 7.52 -1.03
C PRO A 46 -6.49 8.19 0.16
N ASP A 47 -6.85 7.72 1.34
CA ASP A 47 -6.23 8.18 2.58
C ASP A 47 -4.93 7.44 2.85
N LEU A 48 -4.71 6.32 2.17
CA LEU A 48 -3.53 5.50 2.34
C LEU A 48 -3.36 4.56 1.15
N VAL A 49 -2.12 4.25 0.80
CA VAL A 49 -1.79 3.29 -0.26
C VAL A 49 -0.98 2.15 0.34
N LEU A 50 -1.40 0.91 0.05
CA LEU A 50 -0.60 -0.29 0.32
C LEU A 50 0.01 -0.73 -1.01
N LEU A 51 1.32 -0.73 -1.09
CA LEU A 51 2.03 -1.02 -2.33
C LEU A 51 2.96 -2.21 -2.15
N ASP A 52 2.66 -3.31 -2.84
CA ASP A 52 3.54 -4.46 -2.86
C ASP A 52 4.82 -4.07 -3.59
N ILE A 53 5.96 -4.26 -2.94
CA ILE A 53 7.24 -3.89 -3.56
C ILE A 53 7.79 -4.97 -4.48
N GLN A 54 7.12 -6.13 -4.54
CA GLN A 54 7.57 -7.27 -5.35
C GLN A 54 6.52 -7.66 -6.39
N LEU A 55 6.14 -6.71 -7.23
CA LEU A 55 5.19 -6.96 -8.31
C LEU A 55 5.89 -7.59 -9.51
N PRO A 56 5.23 -8.49 -10.26
CA PRO A 56 5.82 -9.05 -11.49
C PRO A 56 6.13 -7.95 -12.50
N GLY A 57 7.35 -7.91 -12.97
CA GLY A 57 7.78 -6.94 -13.97
C GLY A 57 7.88 -5.50 -13.49
N GLU A 58 7.56 -5.25 -12.24
CA GLU A 58 7.60 -3.90 -11.67
C GLU A 58 8.17 -3.95 -10.26
N ASP A 59 8.95 -2.92 -9.95
CA ASP A 59 9.53 -2.74 -8.62
C ASP A 59 8.72 -1.67 -7.90
N GLY A 60 8.22 -1.98 -6.70
CA GLY A 60 7.45 -1.02 -5.91
C GLY A 60 8.23 0.23 -5.56
N PHE A 61 9.55 0.13 -5.44
CA PHE A 61 10.39 1.31 -5.20
C PHE A 61 10.37 2.25 -6.41
N GLN A 62 10.40 1.68 -7.62
CA GLN A 62 10.31 2.47 -8.85
C GLN A 62 8.95 3.12 -9.00
N LEU A 63 7.89 2.39 -8.63
CA LEU A 63 6.54 2.94 -8.67
C LEU A 63 6.40 4.13 -7.71
N LEU A 64 6.93 4.00 -6.51
CA LEU A 64 6.90 5.11 -5.55
C LEU A 64 7.67 6.31 -6.09
N GLN A 65 8.84 6.07 -6.68
CA GLN A 65 9.63 7.13 -7.27
C GLN A 65 8.86 7.88 -8.35
N LYS A 66 8.17 7.14 -9.22
CA LYS A 66 7.32 7.76 -10.27
C LYS A 66 6.25 8.65 -9.67
N LEU A 67 5.62 8.20 -8.58
CA LEU A 67 4.62 9.01 -7.91
C LEU A 67 5.22 10.28 -7.32
N GLN A 68 6.40 10.18 -6.73
CA GLN A 68 7.09 11.32 -6.13
C GLN A 68 7.50 12.34 -7.21
N GLU A 69 7.86 11.87 -8.39
CA GLU A 69 8.29 12.73 -9.49
C GLU A 69 7.16 13.59 -10.06
N THR A 70 5.90 13.25 -9.78
CA THR A 70 4.78 14.07 -10.22
C THR A 70 4.71 15.41 -9.48
N GLY A 71 5.35 15.51 -8.32
CA GLY A 71 5.27 16.69 -7.48
C GLY A 71 3.94 16.86 -6.76
N GLU A 72 3.01 15.95 -6.95
CA GLU A 72 1.70 16.01 -6.28
C GLU A 72 1.84 15.53 -4.84
N GLU A 73 0.96 16.04 -3.98
CA GLU A 73 0.89 15.58 -2.61
C GLU A 73 0.37 14.15 -2.58
N LEU A 74 1.12 13.26 -1.93
CA LEU A 74 0.78 11.84 -1.84
C LEU A 74 0.23 11.51 -0.46
N PRO A 75 -0.73 10.56 -0.39
CA PRO A 75 -1.11 10.01 0.91
C PRO A 75 0.03 9.15 1.45
N PRO A 76 -0.04 8.72 2.72
CA PRO A 76 0.93 7.75 3.22
C PRO A 76 0.96 6.51 2.34
N VAL A 77 2.15 6.05 1.97
CA VAL A 77 2.34 4.83 1.19
C VAL A 77 3.09 3.83 2.07
N LEU A 78 2.48 2.67 2.27
CA LEU A 78 3.10 1.58 3.04
C LEU A 78 3.61 0.51 2.09
N ALA A 79 4.78 -0.02 2.38
CA ALA A 79 5.35 -1.12 1.61
C ALA A 79 4.82 -2.45 2.14
N LEU A 80 4.43 -3.34 1.21
CA LEU A 80 4.13 -4.73 1.53
C LEU A 80 5.23 -5.60 0.96
N THR A 81 5.75 -6.54 1.74
CA THR A 81 6.81 -7.42 1.28
C THR A 81 6.68 -8.82 1.87
N ALA A 82 7.03 -9.83 1.09
CA ALA A 82 7.12 -11.22 1.55
C ALA A 82 8.46 -11.51 2.24
N HIS A 83 9.42 -10.60 2.13
CA HIS A 83 10.75 -10.80 2.67
C HIS A 83 11.06 -9.77 3.74
N ALA A 84 11.08 -10.22 5.00
CA ALA A 84 11.42 -9.37 6.14
C ALA A 84 12.92 -9.48 6.43
N MET A 85 13.74 -9.18 5.43
CA MET A 85 15.20 -9.26 5.59
C MET A 85 15.73 -8.00 6.25
N SER A 86 16.85 -8.18 6.96
CA SER A 86 17.57 -7.08 7.58
C SER A 86 17.91 -6.02 6.52
N GLY A 87 17.55 -4.78 6.77
CA GLY A 87 17.80 -3.68 5.86
C GLY A 87 16.65 -3.33 4.93
N ASP A 88 15.69 -4.23 4.71
CA ASP A 88 14.53 -3.94 3.84
C ASP A 88 13.67 -2.83 4.39
N ARG A 89 13.50 -2.80 5.71
CA ARG A 89 12.72 -1.75 6.36
C ARG A 89 13.37 -0.39 6.18
N GLU A 90 14.67 -0.32 6.42
CA GLU A 90 15.44 0.92 6.26
C GLU A 90 15.41 1.38 4.81
N ARG A 91 15.56 0.45 3.87
CA ARG A 91 15.50 0.74 2.44
C ARG A 91 14.14 1.33 2.05
N ALA A 92 13.05 0.75 2.59
CA ALA A 92 11.71 1.24 2.31
C ALA A 92 11.52 2.65 2.87
N LEU A 93 11.92 2.88 4.11
CA LEU A 93 11.79 4.20 4.73
C LEU A 93 12.63 5.25 4.00
N GLU A 94 13.84 4.91 3.59
CA GLU A 94 14.71 5.81 2.83
C GLU A 94 14.12 6.17 1.47
N ALA A 95 13.40 5.23 0.85
CA ALA A 95 12.76 5.46 -0.44
C ALA A 95 11.55 6.38 -0.33
N GLY A 96 11.01 6.56 0.87
CA GLY A 96 9.86 7.43 1.10
C GLY A 96 8.58 6.72 1.53
N PHE A 97 8.62 5.40 1.71
CA PHE A 97 7.50 4.69 2.33
C PHE A 97 7.38 5.13 3.79
N GLU A 98 6.16 5.35 4.24
CA GLU A 98 5.94 5.77 5.63
C GLU A 98 5.96 4.60 6.60
N GLY A 99 5.75 3.39 6.09
CA GLY A 99 5.77 2.20 6.91
C GLY A 99 5.99 0.97 6.07
N TYR A 100 5.97 -0.19 6.73
CA TYR A 100 6.41 -1.44 6.14
C TYR A 100 5.64 -2.58 6.82
N LEU A 101 5.02 -3.42 6.02
CA LEU A 101 4.26 -4.57 6.50
C LEU A 101 4.75 -5.83 5.79
N THR A 102 4.82 -6.93 6.52
CA THR A 102 5.28 -8.20 5.97
C THR A 102 4.10 -9.13 5.66
N LYS A 103 4.27 -9.95 4.63
CA LYS A 103 3.33 -11.00 4.27
C LYS A 103 3.88 -12.34 4.76
N PRO A 104 3.04 -13.27 5.21
CA PRO A 104 1.58 -13.14 5.34
C PRO A 104 1.20 -12.17 6.45
N ILE A 105 0.09 -11.46 6.26
CA ILE A 105 -0.38 -10.51 7.28
C ILE A 105 -0.99 -11.26 8.46
N ASP A 106 -0.93 -10.63 9.63
CA ASP A 106 -1.65 -11.10 10.80
C ASP A 106 -3.06 -10.48 10.76
N VAL A 107 -4.07 -11.32 10.52
CA VAL A 107 -5.44 -10.85 10.36
C VAL A 107 -5.92 -10.05 11.59
N GLY A 108 -5.45 -10.43 12.78
CA GLY A 108 -5.88 -9.76 14.01
C GLY A 108 -5.32 -8.36 14.19
N THR A 109 -4.20 -8.04 13.56
CA THR A 109 -3.53 -6.74 13.75
C THR A 109 -3.40 -5.90 12.48
N PHE A 110 -3.65 -6.49 11.31
CA PHE A 110 -3.40 -5.83 10.03
C PHE A 110 -4.13 -4.49 9.88
N ALA A 111 -5.45 -4.51 10.09
CA ALA A 111 -6.25 -3.29 9.94
C ALA A 111 -5.81 -2.20 10.92
N GLN A 112 -5.53 -2.58 12.14
CA GLN A 112 -5.07 -1.65 13.17
C GLN A 112 -3.72 -1.05 12.79
N SER A 113 -2.80 -1.87 12.28
CA SER A 113 -1.49 -1.39 11.83
C SER A 113 -1.63 -0.40 10.68
N VAL A 114 -2.52 -0.69 9.73
CA VAL A 114 -2.79 0.22 8.61
C VAL A 114 -3.37 1.54 9.12
N GLU A 115 -4.33 1.47 10.02
CA GLU A 115 -5.03 2.66 10.54
C GLU A 115 -4.11 3.63 11.24
N GLN A 116 -3.00 3.15 11.83
CA GLN A 116 -2.03 4.01 12.48
C GLN A 116 -1.38 5.01 11.53
N TYR A 117 -1.33 4.67 10.24
CA TYR A 117 -0.68 5.51 9.24
C TYR A 117 -1.65 6.44 8.51
N ILE A 118 -2.95 6.29 8.73
CA ILE A 118 -3.92 7.15 8.07
C ILE A 118 -3.84 8.54 8.68
N ARG A 119 -3.62 9.54 7.83
CA ARG A 119 -3.55 10.93 8.29
C ARG A 119 -4.93 11.44 8.65
N ARG A 120 -5.02 12.03 9.81
CA ARG A 120 -6.24 12.67 10.27
C ARG A 120 -6.11 14.17 10.00
N GLY A 121 -6.86 14.58 9.01
CA GLY A 121 -6.82 15.97 8.58
C GLY A 121 -7.72 16.86 9.36
#